data_15b26367e2a1a533c9b81c3a21199600
#
_entry.id   15b26367e2a1a533c9b81c3a21199600
#
_cell.length_a   1.000
_cell.length_b   1.000
_cell.length_c   1.000
_cell.angle_alpha   90.00
_cell.angle_beta   90.00
_cell.angle_gamma   90.00
#
_symmetry.space_group_name_H-M   'P 1'
#
loop_
_entity.id
_entity.type
_entity.pdbx_description
1 polymer ?
#
loop_
_entity_poly.entity_id
_entity_poly.type
_entity_poly.pdbx_seq_one_letter_code
_entity_poly.pdbx_strand_id
1 'polypeptide(L)'
;GSYEFAMKSRGKKGGAILGTIPLLGSLGIAIGYAIIVGWVLRSAFGALTGSLMSTEPEQFFTEMSSTNFSSVPWHTLVILLTAAVLIFGVSGGIEKINKVMMPAFFILFIIIAIRVAFLPNAIEGYKYLLVPQWEYLFNPRTWIMAMGQAFFSLSITGSGMIIYGSYLPRNEDVVHSSCMTAVLDTCAAMLAGFAILPSVFAFGLDPASGPKLLFITLPRVFQQMPFGRLFAFFFFISVLFAGITSLANMLEAVSEAAQTRLKLSRKAAVLLSCGAALAVGLFIERDTLMGTLMDVITIYVVPIGAILGAVMAYWVLGINKMEQELMNGRSKPLSRAFAPLAKYVYIFLAALVVFFSFIIPGGIG
;
A
#
# COMPACT_ATOMS: atom_id res chain seq x y z
N GLY A 1 12.80 -19.48 -1.87
CA GLY A 1 11.44 -19.23 -1.44
C GLY A 1 10.41 -19.91 -2.34
N SER A 2 9.16 -19.44 -2.30
CA SER A 2 7.99 -20.07 -2.92
C SER A 2 8.14 -20.38 -4.41
N TYR A 3 8.72 -19.46 -5.19
CA TYR A 3 8.94 -19.67 -6.65
C TYR A 3 9.99 -20.77 -6.92
N GLU A 4 11.01 -20.82 -6.10
CA GLU A 4 12.02 -21.87 -6.19
C GLU A 4 11.41 -23.24 -5.86
N PHE A 5 10.56 -23.31 -4.82
CA PHE A 5 9.82 -24.52 -4.47
C PHE A 5 8.89 -24.94 -5.60
N ALA A 6 8.11 -24.04 -6.18
CA ALA A 6 7.21 -24.31 -7.29
C ALA A 6 7.98 -24.86 -8.52
N MET A 7 9.10 -24.26 -8.88
CA MET A 7 9.93 -24.72 -10.00
C MET A 7 10.59 -26.07 -9.73
N LYS A 8 11.15 -26.27 -8.54
CA LYS A 8 11.77 -27.55 -8.14
C LYS A 8 10.76 -28.70 -8.13
N SER A 9 9.51 -28.44 -7.75
CA SER A 9 8.45 -29.46 -7.78
C SER A 9 8.15 -30.00 -9.19
N ARG A 10 8.60 -29.29 -10.24
CA ARG A 10 8.51 -29.68 -11.66
C ARG A 10 9.88 -30.04 -12.26
N GLY A 11 10.90 -30.24 -11.44
CA GLY A 11 12.25 -30.54 -11.90
C GLY A 11 12.95 -29.37 -12.63
N LYS A 12 12.44 -28.13 -12.51
CA LYS A 12 12.95 -26.95 -13.19
C LYS A 12 13.81 -26.10 -12.26
N LYS A 13 14.78 -25.37 -12.85
CA LYS A 13 15.64 -24.40 -12.15
C LYS A 13 15.21 -22.97 -12.51
N GLY A 14 15.68 -21.97 -11.77
CA GLY A 14 15.45 -20.54 -12.08
C GLY A 14 14.34 -19.87 -11.28
N GLY A 15 13.58 -20.57 -10.46
CA GLY A 15 12.53 -19.97 -9.62
C GLY A 15 13.07 -18.90 -8.65
N ALA A 16 14.32 -19.03 -8.24
CA ALA A 16 14.99 -18.02 -7.43
C ALA A 16 15.13 -16.67 -8.16
N ILE A 17 15.51 -16.70 -9.45
CA ILE A 17 15.66 -15.50 -10.29
C ILE A 17 14.30 -14.86 -10.52
N LEU A 18 13.28 -15.63 -10.90
CA LEU A 18 11.92 -15.13 -11.11
C LEU A 18 11.34 -14.50 -9.85
N GLY A 19 11.63 -15.07 -8.69
CA GLY A 19 11.19 -14.52 -7.40
C GLY A 19 11.88 -13.22 -6.97
N THR A 20 12.96 -12.78 -7.65
CA THR A 20 13.57 -11.46 -7.38
C THR A 20 12.74 -10.31 -7.94
N ILE A 21 11.96 -10.52 -9.00
CA ILE A 21 11.17 -9.45 -9.63
C ILE A 21 10.15 -8.86 -8.65
N PRO A 22 9.24 -9.63 -8.02
CA PRO A 22 8.32 -9.07 -7.03
C PRO A 22 9.02 -8.54 -5.78
N LEU A 23 10.20 -9.05 -5.41
CA LEU A 23 10.98 -8.49 -4.30
C LEU A 23 11.57 -7.11 -4.64
N LEU A 24 12.05 -6.91 -5.87
CA LEU A 24 12.48 -5.61 -6.35
C LEU A 24 11.30 -4.62 -6.42
N GLY A 25 10.13 -5.10 -6.80
CA GLY A 25 8.89 -4.34 -6.71
C GLY A 25 8.58 -3.88 -5.28
N SER A 26 8.62 -4.80 -4.31
CA SER A 26 8.40 -4.47 -2.89
C SER A 26 9.43 -3.49 -2.35
N LEU A 27 10.72 -3.68 -2.67
CA LEU A 27 11.79 -2.75 -2.24
C LEU A 27 11.63 -1.38 -2.91
N GLY A 28 11.35 -1.34 -4.22
CA GLY A 28 11.16 -0.09 -4.95
C GLY A 28 10.00 0.73 -4.41
N ILE A 29 8.85 0.09 -4.14
CA ILE A 29 7.72 0.77 -3.48
C ILE A 29 8.14 1.23 -2.08
N ALA A 30 8.79 0.39 -1.28
CA ALA A 30 9.19 0.73 0.08
C ALA A 30 10.09 1.96 0.13
N ILE A 31 10.98 2.14 -0.86
CA ILE A 31 11.87 3.31 -0.96
C ILE A 31 11.05 4.60 -1.10
N GLY A 32 10.19 4.70 -2.12
CA GLY A 32 9.37 5.89 -2.33
C GLY A 32 8.35 6.09 -1.21
N TYR A 33 7.76 5.01 -0.73
CA TYR A 33 6.78 5.03 0.34
C TYR A 33 7.36 5.55 1.67
N ALA A 34 8.61 5.20 1.99
CA ALA A 34 9.30 5.70 3.18
C ALA A 34 9.48 7.22 3.15
N ILE A 35 9.75 7.81 1.98
CA ILE A 35 9.85 9.26 1.79
C ILE A 35 8.49 9.91 2.05
N ILE A 36 7.41 9.38 1.43
CA ILE A 36 6.05 9.89 1.62
C ILE A 36 5.63 9.81 3.08
N VAL A 37 5.90 8.70 3.76
CA VAL A 37 5.59 8.56 5.19
C VAL A 37 6.44 9.53 6.04
N GLY A 38 7.65 9.85 5.60
CA GLY A 38 8.46 10.93 6.18
C GLY A 38 7.78 12.29 6.06
N TRP A 39 7.19 12.62 4.91
CA TRP A 39 6.40 13.84 4.72
C TRP A 39 5.15 13.86 5.60
N VAL A 40 4.49 12.71 5.77
CA VAL A 40 3.35 12.55 6.69
C VAL A 40 3.79 12.83 8.14
N LEU A 41 4.92 12.29 8.56
CA LEU A 41 5.47 12.52 9.91
C LEU A 41 5.82 13.99 10.14
N ARG A 42 6.46 14.66 9.15
CA ARG A 42 6.71 16.11 9.18
C ARG A 42 5.40 16.91 9.31
N SER A 43 4.37 16.51 8.55
CA SER A 43 3.08 17.18 8.58
C SER A 43 2.36 16.98 9.93
N ALA A 44 2.44 15.78 10.52
CA ALA A 44 1.94 15.51 11.86
C ALA A 44 2.64 16.39 12.91
N PHE A 45 3.96 16.49 12.84
CA PHE A 45 4.76 17.35 13.70
C PHE A 45 4.45 18.85 13.47
N GLY A 46 4.28 19.26 12.21
CA GLY A 46 3.86 20.59 11.84
C GLY A 46 2.46 20.96 12.37
N ALA A 47 1.52 20.01 12.37
CA ALA A 47 0.22 20.17 13.00
C ALA A 47 0.35 20.29 14.52
N LEU A 48 1.19 19.47 15.15
CA LEU A 48 1.44 19.50 16.60
C LEU A 48 2.07 20.82 17.06
N THR A 49 3.04 21.34 16.33
CA THR A 49 3.72 22.60 16.65
C THR A 49 2.95 23.85 16.24
N GLY A 50 2.05 23.71 15.27
CA GLY A 50 1.29 24.79 14.66
C GLY A 50 1.89 25.36 13.37
N SER A 51 3.10 24.94 12.98
CA SER A 51 3.75 25.43 11.76
C SER A 51 2.96 25.10 10.49
N LEU A 52 2.29 23.93 10.43
CA LEU A 52 1.39 23.59 9.32
C LEU A 52 0.18 24.53 9.21
N MET A 53 -0.25 25.12 10.33
CA MET A 53 -1.39 26.03 10.36
C MET A 53 -1.03 27.47 10.00
N SER A 54 0.25 27.86 10.17
CA SER A 54 0.73 29.23 9.97
C SER A 54 1.47 29.44 8.65
N THR A 55 1.84 28.34 7.96
CA THR A 55 2.55 28.38 6.66
C THR A 55 1.57 28.07 5.53
N GLU A 56 1.75 28.71 4.38
CA GLU A 56 0.98 28.35 3.17
C GLU A 56 1.24 26.89 2.79
N PRO A 57 0.20 26.07 2.54
CA PRO A 57 0.36 24.63 2.30
C PRO A 57 1.29 24.29 1.14
N GLU A 58 1.27 25.04 0.04
CA GLU A 58 2.20 24.85 -1.07
C GLU A 58 3.64 25.10 -0.66
N GLN A 59 3.89 26.14 0.12
CA GLN A 59 5.23 26.43 0.63
C GLN A 59 5.71 25.31 1.56
N PHE A 60 4.87 24.91 2.51
CA PHE A 60 5.17 23.83 3.45
C PHE A 60 5.52 22.52 2.73
N PHE A 61 4.74 22.18 1.69
CA PHE A 61 5.00 20.99 0.87
C PHE A 61 6.27 21.14 0.05
N THR A 62 6.47 22.30 -0.61
CA THR A 62 7.64 22.57 -1.43
C THR A 62 8.94 22.50 -0.62
N GLU A 63 8.96 23.00 0.59
CA GLU A 63 10.11 22.92 1.49
C GLU A 63 10.55 21.49 1.81
N MET A 64 9.62 20.52 1.78
CA MET A 64 9.97 19.14 2.07
C MET A 64 10.14 18.24 0.84
N SER A 65 9.74 18.70 -0.35
CA SER A 65 9.67 17.86 -1.56
C SER A 65 10.47 18.40 -2.76
N SER A 66 10.94 19.64 -2.73
CA SER A 66 11.56 20.28 -3.90
C SER A 66 13.03 19.95 -4.11
N THR A 67 13.74 19.61 -3.06
CA THR A 67 15.18 19.35 -3.11
C THR A 67 15.53 17.98 -2.54
N ASN A 68 16.64 17.41 -3.01
CA ASN A 68 17.22 16.24 -2.35
C ASN A 68 17.66 16.65 -0.93
N PHE A 69 17.52 15.73 0.02
CA PHE A 69 17.88 15.91 1.42
C PHE A 69 16.98 16.87 2.23
N SER A 70 15.87 17.35 1.68
CA SER A 70 14.97 18.28 2.40
C SER A 70 14.15 17.59 3.49
N SER A 71 13.90 16.29 3.37
CA SER A 71 13.11 15.51 4.32
C SER A 71 13.93 14.44 5.07
N VAL A 72 15.26 14.44 4.95
CA VAL A 72 16.17 13.45 5.54
C VAL A 72 15.87 13.11 7.01
N PRO A 73 15.69 14.07 7.93
CA PRO A 73 15.43 13.72 9.33
C PRO A 73 14.15 12.92 9.51
N TRP A 74 13.10 13.28 8.78
CA TRP A 74 11.77 12.65 8.85
C TRP A 74 11.76 11.28 8.20
N HIS A 75 12.34 11.17 7.01
CA HIS A 75 12.54 9.93 6.30
C HIS A 75 13.39 8.94 7.12
N THR A 76 14.52 9.38 7.65
CA THR A 76 15.38 8.56 8.49
C THR A 76 14.65 8.08 9.75
N LEU A 77 13.89 8.96 10.41
CA LEU A 77 13.14 8.60 11.60
C LEU A 77 12.08 7.53 11.29
N VAL A 78 11.37 7.65 10.19
CA VAL A 78 10.40 6.62 9.74
C VAL A 78 11.08 5.29 9.49
N ILE A 79 12.21 5.26 8.80
CA ILE A 79 12.99 4.03 8.57
C ILE A 79 13.47 3.42 9.89
N LEU A 80 13.94 4.22 10.84
CA LEU A 80 14.37 3.73 12.16
C LEU A 80 13.20 3.16 12.97
N LEU A 81 12.03 3.83 12.96
CA LEU A 81 10.83 3.31 13.61
C LEU A 81 10.39 1.98 12.98
N THR A 82 10.39 1.90 11.65
CA THR A 82 10.05 0.67 10.93
C THR A 82 11.05 -0.45 11.22
N ALA A 83 12.35 -0.14 11.23
CA ALA A 83 13.38 -1.12 11.57
C ALA A 83 13.22 -1.65 13.01
N ALA A 84 12.89 -0.77 13.97
CA ALA A 84 12.61 -1.18 15.33
C ALA A 84 11.44 -2.18 15.40
N VAL A 85 10.35 -1.91 14.69
CA VAL A 85 9.20 -2.85 14.59
C VAL A 85 9.62 -4.19 13.99
N LEU A 86 10.37 -4.16 12.89
CA LEU A 86 10.79 -5.35 12.15
C LEU A 86 11.78 -6.22 12.93
N ILE A 87 12.68 -5.64 13.71
CA ILE A 87 13.68 -6.37 14.50
C ILE A 87 13.01 -7.32 15.51
N PHE A 88 11.85 -6.92 16.09
CA PHE A 88 11.09 -7.76 17.00
C PHE A 88 10.30 -8.90 16.32
N GLY A 89 10.29 -8.95 14.99
CA GLY A 89 9.63 -9.98 14.20
C GLY A 89 8.13 -9.77 14.03
N VAL A 90 7.45 -10.78 13.46
CA VAL A 90 6.01 -10.67 13.12
C VAL A 90 5.15 -10.61 14.38
N SER A 91 5.24 -11.61 15.26
CA SER A 91 4.39 -11.70 16.47
C SER A 91 4.77 -10.68 17.55
N GLY A 92 6.07 -10.40 17.74
CA GLY A 92 6.58 -9.47 18.74
C GLY A 92 6.55 -8.00 18.32
N GLY A 93 6.62 -7.72 17.02
CA GLY A 93 6.69 -6.38 16.44
C GLY A 93 5.43 -6.03 15.63
N ILE A 94 5.33 -6.54 14.40
CA ILE A 94 4.31 -6.11 13.43
C ILE A 94 2.90 -6.37 13.97
N GLU A 95 2.60 -7.59 14.44
CA GLU A 95 1.26 -7.96 14.92
C GLU A 95 0.85 -7.13 16.14
N LYS A 96 1.77 -6.97 17.10
CA LYS A 96 1.50 -6.22 18.33
C LYS A 96 1.20 -4.75 18.07
N ILE A 97 1.96 -4.14 17.16
CA ILE A 97 1.77 -2.74 16.78
C ILE A 97 0.49 -2.57 15.97
N ASN A 98 0.20 -3.46 15.01
CA ASN A 98 -1.02 -3.42 14.21
C ASN A 98 -2.27 -3.53 15.06
N LYS A 99 -2.28 -4.33 16.14
CA LYS A 99 -3.39 -4.43 17.09
C LYS A 99 -3.77 -3.11 17.76
N VAL A 100 -2.84 -2.16 17.85
CA VAL A 100 -3.07 -0.81 18.41
C VAL A 100 -3.29 0.22 17.30
N MET A 101 -2.42 0.23 16.29
CA MET A 101 -2.41 1.28 15.26
C MET A 101 -3.63 1.18 14.33
N MET A 102 -4.07 -0.05 13.97
CA MET A 102 -5.20 -0.19 13.06
C MET A 102 -6.54 0.25 13.69
N PRO A 103 -6.93 -0.20 14.88
CA PRO A 103 -8.11 0.37 15.54
C PRO A 103 -8.02 1.89 15.73
N ALA A 104 -6.86 2.41 16.12
CA ALA A 104 -6.65 3.84 16.27
C ALA A 104 -6.88 4.59 14.95
N PHE A 105 -6.35 4.08 13.82
CA PHE A 105 -6.60 4.62 12.48
C PHE A 105 -8.10 4.73 12.20
N PHE A 106 -8.86 3.64 12.36
CA PHE A 106 -10.30 3.65 12.10
C PHE A 106 -11.05 4.64 12.99
N ILE A 107 -10.74 4.66 14.30
CA ILE A 107 -11.37 5.59 15.24
C ILE A 107 -11.11 7.05 14.85
N LEU A 108 -9.85 7.38 14.55
CA LEU A 108 -9.47 8.75 14.18
C LEU A 108 -10.12 9.18 12.86
N PHE A 109 -10.15 8.30 11.85
CA PHE A 109 -10.83 8.60 10.59
C PHE A 109 -12.35 8.72 10.74
N ILE A 110 -12.98 7.92 11.60
CA ILE A 110 -14.41 8.07 11.93
C ILE A 110 -14.67 9.45 12.56
N ILE A 111 -13.84 9.88 13.49
CA ILE A 111 -13.97 11.21 14.13
C ILE A 111 -13.88 12.32 13.06
N ILE A 112 -12.91 12.23 12.14
CA ILE A 112 -12.74 13.19 11.06
C ILE A 112 -13.95 13.15 10.10
N ALA A 113 -14.41 11.97 9.69
CA ALA A 113 -15.55 11.80 8.79
C ALA A 113 -16.85 12.40 9.41
N ILE A 114 -17.10 12.15 10.70
CA ILE A 114 -18.24 12.75 11.42
C ILE A 114 -18.11 14.27 11.40
N ARG A 115 -16.94 14.82 11.71
CA ARG A 115 -16.75 16.27 11.74
C ARG A 115 -16.96 16.90 10.37
N VAL A 116 -16.43 16.27 9.32
CA VAL A 116 -16.53 16.74 7.93
C VAL A 116 -17.97 16.70 7.42
N ALA A 117 -18.78 15.75 7.86
CA ALA A 117 -20.19 15.65 7.48
C ALA A 117 -21.02 16.90 7.83
N PHE A 118 -20.58 17.67 8.84
CA PHE A 118 -21.22 18.91 9.23
C PHE A 118 -20.66 20.17 8.54
N LEU A 119 -19.76 20.02 7.57
CA LEU A 119 -19.27 21.16 6.79
C LEU A 119 -20.31 21.60 5.75
N PRO A 120 -20.43 22.92 5.47
CA PRO A 120 -21.23 23.40 4.36
C PRO A 120 -20.80 22.74 3.04
N ASN A 121 -21.74 22.42 2.17
CA ASN A 121 -21.50 21.77 0.85
C ASN A 121 -20.82 20.39 0.89
N ALA A 122 -20.61 19.78 2.06
CA ALA A 122 -20.04 18.42 2.17
C ALA A 122 -20.85 17.37 1.38
N ILE A 123 -22.15 17.60 1.20
CA ILE A 123 -23.06 16.73 0.46
C ILE A 123 -22.61 16.48 -0.98
N GLU A 124 -21.99 17.45 -1.63
CA GLU A 124 -21.49 17.30 -3.01
C GLU A 124 -20.34 16.29 -3.08
N GLY A 125 -19.47 16.24 -2.07
CA GLY A 125 -18.44 15.22 -1.96
C GLY A 125 -18.99 13.81 -1.72
N TYR A 126 -20.07 13.69 -0.94
CA TYR A 126 -20.78 12.40 -0.81
C TYR A 126 -21.46 11.98 -2.11
N LYS A 127 -22.08 12.91 -2.84
CA LYS A 127 -22.65 12.63 -4.16
C LYS A 127 -21.56 12.17 -5.15
N TYR A 128 -20.42 12.86 -5.19
CA TYR A 128 -19.28 12.48 -6.01
C TYR A 128 -18.80 11.05 -5.74
N LEU A 129 -18.75 10.65 -4.47
CA LEU A 129 -18.30 9.32 -4.06
C LEU A 129 -19.35 8.22 -4.30
N LEU A 130 -20.64 8.51 -4.05
CA LEU A 130 -21.67 7.48 -3.93
C LEU A 130 -22.66 7.43 -5.10
N VAL A 131 -22.78 8.50 -5.90
CA VAL A 131 -23.70 8.51 -7.03
C VAL A 131 -23.03 7.87 -8.24
N PRO A 132 -23.51 6.70 -8.69
CA PRO A 132 -22.90 6.01 -9.81
C PRO A 132 -23.06 6.79 -11.12
N GLN A 133 -22.00 6.89 -11.86
CA GLN A 133 -21.99 7.40 -13.23
C GLN A 133 -21.95 6.20 -14.19
N TRP A 134 -23.11 5.68 -14.54
CA TRP A 134 -23.28 4.42 -15.26
C TRP A 134 -22.61 4.38 -16.63
N GLU A 135 -22.39 5.54 -17.26
CA GLU A 135 -21.68 5.67 -18.53
C GLU A 135 -20.24 5.14 -18.47
N TYR A 136 -19.56 5.30 -17.33
CA TYR A 136 -18.20 4.78 -17.14
C TYR A 136 -18.12 3.26 -16.96
N LEU A 137 -19.24 2.61 -16.67
CA LEU A 137 -19.29 1.15 -16.56
C LEU A 137 -18.91 0.45 -17.87
N PHE A 138 -19.23 1.07 -19.00
CA PHE A 138 -18.91 0.56 -20.34
C PHE A 138 -17.56 1.03 -20.89
N ASN A 139 -16.83 1.86 -20.11
CA ASN A 139 -15.50 2.31 -20.50
C ASN A 139 -14.43 1.28 -20.04
N PRO A 140 -13.71 0.62 -20.95
CA PRO A 140 -12.67 -0.35 -20.60
C PRO A 140 -11.61 0.22 -19.66
N ARG A 141 -11.27 1.50 -19.77
CA ARG A 141 -10.29 2.17 -18.92
C ARG A 141 -10.69 2.13 -17.45
N THR A 142 -11.98 2.29 -17.14
CA THR A 142 -12.49 2.21 -15.76
C THR A 142 -12.16 0.87 -15.12
N TRP A 143 -12.40 -0.23 -15.84
CA TRP A 143 -12.11 -1.58 -15.35
C TRP A 143 -10.62 -1.84 -15.16
N ILE A 144 -9.80 -1.37 -16.08
CA ILE A 144 -8.36 -1.53 -16.03
C ILE A 144 -7.78 -0.79 -14.83
N MET A 145 -8.20 0.47 -14.62
CA MET A 145 -7.77 1.26 -13.47
C MET A 145 -8.26 0.66 -12.14
N ALA A 146 -9.51 0.21 -12.09
CA ALA A 146 -10.05 -0.46 -10.90
C ALA A 146 -9.29 -1.76 -10.56
N MET A 147 -8.93 -2.56 -11.57
CA MET A 147 -8.12 -3.77 -11.37
C MET A 147 -6.70 -3.44 -10.90
N GLY A 148 -6.06 -2.42 -11.49
CA GLY A 148 -4.74 -1.95 -11.07
C GLY A 148 -4.74 -1.52 -9.62
N GLN A 149 -5.72 -0.71 -9.22
CA GLN A 149 -5.90 -0.28 -7.84
C GLN A 149 -6.16 -1.47 -6.89
N ALA A 150 -7.02 -2.41 -7.26
CA ALA A 150 -7.28 -3.59 -6.44
C ALA A 150 -6.02 -4.46 -6.24
N PHE A 151 -5.21 -4.64 -7.29
CA PHE A 151 -3.95 -5.37 -7.17
C PHE A 151 -2.97 -4.66 -6.25
N PHE A 152 -2.89 -3.34 -6.32
CA PHE A 152 -2.03 -2.54 -5.46
C PHE A 152 -2.52 -2.56 -4.01
N SER A 153 -3.78 -2.22 -3.75
CA SER A 153 -4.37 -2.10 -2.41
C SER A 153 -4.32 -3.42 -1.64
N LEU A 154 -4.66 -4.54 -2.29
CA LEU A 154 -4.61 -5.88 -1.69
C LEU A 154 -3.19 -6.49 -1.65
N SER A 155 -2.15 -5.73 -2.04
CA SER A 155 -0.76 -6.20 -2.06
C SER A 155 -0.54 -7.49 -2.86
N ILE A 156 -1.38 -7.76 -3.87
CA ILE A 156 -1.29 -8.96 -4.71
C ILE A 156 -0.07 -8.90 -5.64
N THR A 157 0.36 -7.72 -5.94
CA THR A 157 1.41 -7.39 -6.90
C THR A 157 2.82 -7.42 -6.32
N GLY A 158 2.92 -7.38 -4.99
CA GLY A 158 4.20 -7.50 -4.30
C GLY A 158 4.40 -8.90 -3.72
N SER A 159 5.54 -9.11 -3.11
CA SER A 159 5.83 -10.35 -2.36
C SER A 159 5.19 -10.37 -0.97
N GLY A 160 4.56 -9.28 -0.52
CA GLY A 160 4.01 -9.12 0.82
C GLY A 160 3.03 -10.21 1.19
N MET A 161 1.96 -10.44 0.40
CA MET A 161 0.95 -11.46 0.70
C MET A 161 1.52 -12.89 0.70
N ILE A 162 2.54 -13.17 -0.13
CA ILE A 162 3.22 -14.48 -0.13
C ILE A 162 3.96 -14.69 1.20
N ILE A 163 4.61 -13.66 1.72
CA ILE A 163 5.35 -13.72 3.00
C ILE A 163 4.36 -13.85 4.16
N TYR A 164 3.31 -13.04 4.20
CA TYR A 164 2.29 -13.14 5.26
C TYR A 164 1.58 -14.48 5.25
N GLY A 165 1.24 -15.01 4.06
CA GLY A 165 0.69 -16.36 3.93
C GLY A 165 1.63 -17.44 4.49
N SER A 166 2.95 -17.25 4.41
CA SER A 166 3.92 -18.21 4.98
C SER A 166 3.98 -18.20 6.52
N TYR A 167 3.48 -17.17 7.16
CA TYR A 167 3.42 -17.02 8.62
C TYR A 167 2.10 -17.52 9.22
N LEU A 168 1.10 -17.80 8.38
CA LEU A 168 -0.17 -18.31 8.87
C LEU A 168 -0.03 -19.72 9.46
N PRO A 169 -0.68 -20.02 10.58
CA PRO A 169 -0.73 -21.36 11.11
C PRO A 169 -1.54 -22.27 10.18
N ARG A 170 -1.24 -23.57 10.19
CA ARG A 170 -1.88 -24.54 9.28
C ARG A 170 -3.38 -24.74 9.50
N ASN A 171 -3.90 -24.32 10.64
CA ASN A 171 -5.33 -24.39 10.98
C ASN A 171 -6.09 -23.11 10.61
N GLU A 172 -5.46 -22.15 9.95
CA GLU A 172 -6.12 -20.92 9.48
C GLU A 172 -6.91 -21.15 8.20
N ASP A 173 -8.17 -20.69 8.16
CA ASP A 173 -8.96 -20.63 6.92
C ASP A 173 -8.50 -19.46 6.07
N VAL A 174 -7.52 -19.73 5.19
CA VAL A 174 -6.91 -18.71 4.31
C VAL A 174 -7.94 -18.03 3.42
N VAL A 175 -8.98 -18.74 2.98
CA VAL A 175 -10.03 -18.16 2.12
C VAL A 175 -10.86 -17.17 2.90
N HIS A 176 -11.24 -17.50 4.14
CA HIS A 176 -11.95 -16.57 5.01
C HIS A 176 -11.12 -15.32 5.30
N SER A 177 -9.87 -15.50 5.70
CA SER A 177 -8.96 -14.38 6.01
C SER A 177 -8.71 -13.48 4.81
N SER A 178 -8.57 -14.06 3.60
CA SER A 178 -8.44 -13.28 2.36
C SER A 178 -9.70 -12.47 2.03
N CYS A 179 -10.88 -13.07 2.18
CA CYS A 179 -12.15 -12.36 1.99
C CYS A 179 -12.30 -11.21 3.01
N MET A 180 -11.98 -11.46 4.28
CA MET A 180 -12.03 -10.42 5.32
C MET A 180 -11.05 -9.29 5.03
N THR A 181 -9.84 -9.60 4.54
CA THR A 181 -8.87 -8.60 4.11
C THR A 181 -9.45 -7.70 3.02
N ALA A 182 -10.05 -8.27 1.97
CA ALA A 182 -10.64 -7.49 0.89
C ALA A 182 -11.81 -6.61 1.37
N VAL A 183 -12.67 -7.12 2.27
CA VAL A 183 -13.77 -6.35 2.85
C VAL A 183 -13.24 -5.20 3.70
N LEU A 184 -12.30 -5.46 4.60
CA LEU A 184 -11.74 -4.43 5.48
C LEU A 184 -10.93 -3.39 4.71
N ASP A 185 -10.22 -3.77 3.66
CA ASP A 185 -9.53 -2.85 2.74
C ASP A 185 -10.54 -1.89 2.09
N THR A 186 -11.64 -2.41 1.55
CA THR A 186 -12.71 -1.61 0.97
C THR A 186 -13.36 -0.69 2.02
N CYS A 187 -13.61 -1.18 3.23
CA CYS A 187 -14.15 -0.37 4.33
C CYS A 187 -13.19 0.78 4.71
N ALA A 188 -11.89 0.52 4.75
CA ALA A 188 -10.88 1.55 5.04
C ALA A 188 -10.84 2.61 3.93
N ALA A 189 -10.86 2.19 2.66
CA ALA A 189 -10.88 3.09 1.53
C ALA A 189 -12.14 3.97 1.50
N MET A 190 -13.32 3.38 1.75
CA MET A 190 -14.57 4.11 1.84
C MET A 190 -14.58 5.11 3.00
N LEU A 191 -14.08 4.70 4.17
CA LEU A 191 -13.97 5.59 5.32
C LEU A 191 -13.05 6.78 5.04
N ALA A 192 -11.90 6.55 4.40
CA ALA A 192 -11.01 7.61 3.95
C ALA A 192 -11.70 8.53 2.93
N GLY A 193 -12.44 7.96 1.97
CA GLY A 193 -13.26 8.71 1.02
C GLY A 193 -14.29 9.60 1.71
N PHE A 194 -15.00 9.10 2.73
CA PHE A 194 -15.97 9.86 3.52
C PHE A 194 -15.34 10.99 4.36
N ALA A 195 -14.09 10.86 4.73
CA ALA A 195 -13.37 11.92 5.43
C ALA A 195 -12.80 12.98 4.48
N ILE A 196 -12.26 12.55 3.33
CA ILE A 196 -11.48 13.42 2.44
C ILE A 196 -12.38 14.14 1.43
N LEU A 197 -13.17 13.42 0.63
CA LEU A 197 -13.89 14.02 -0.48
C LEU A 197 -14.91 15.09 -0.05
N PRO A 198 -15.76 14.87 0.96
CA PRO A 198 -16.68 15.91 1.40
C PRO A 198 -15.95 17.16 1.92
N SER A 199 -14.75 17.00 2.53
CA SER A 199 -13.98 18.16 2.97
C SER A 199 -13.42 18.97 1.80
N VAL A 200 -12.95 18.29 0.73
CA VAL A 200 -12.46 18.93 -0.50
C VAL A 200 -13.57 19.74 -1.18
N PHE A 201 -14.74 19.12 -1.36
CA PHE A 201 -15.89 19.78 -1.98
C PHE A 201 -16.47 20.92 -1.12
N ALA A 202 -16.45 20.80 0.21
CA ALA A 202 -16.88 21.85 1.11
C ALA A 202 -16.10 23.16 0.92
N PHE A 203 -14.85 23.06 0.49
CA PHE A 203 -13.98 24.21 0.26
C PHE A 203 -13.75 24.51 -1.24
N GLY A 204 -14.48 23.87 -2.14
CA GLY A 204 -14.44 24.13 -3.59
C GLY A 204 -13.08 23.78 -4.23
N LEU A 205 -12.37 22.78 -3.69
CA LEU A 205 -11.06 22.36 -4.17
C LEU A 205 -11.16 21.19 -5.15
N ASP A 206 -10.11 20.97 -5.94
CA ASP A 206 -10.08 19.88 -6.93
C ASP A 206 -9.80 18.52 -6.27
N PRO A 207 -10.73 17.55 -6.36
CA PRO A 207 -10.53 16.20 -5.83
C PRO A 207 -9.50 15.38 -6.64
N ALA A 208 -9.16 15.77 -7.86
CA ALA A 208 -8.26 15.05 -8.75
C ALA A 208 -6.79 15.47 -8.64
N SER A 209 -6.39 16.11 -7.53
CA SER A 209 -5.03 16.66 -7.36
C SER A 209 -3.94 15.64 -7.00
N GLY A 210 -4.26 14.33 -6.95
CA GLY A 210 -3.29 13.26 -6.68
C GLY A 210 -2.62 13.40 -5.30
N PRO A 211 -1.29 13.13 -5.16
CA PRO A 211 -0.58 13.25 -3.88
C PRO A 211 -0.67 14.64 -3.23
N LYS A 212 -0.81 15.69 -4.01
CA LYS A 212 -1.01 17.06 -3.51
C LYS A 212 -2.29 17.22 -2.70
N LEU A 213 -3.28 16.35 -2.93
CA LEU A 213 -4.50 16.32 -2.12
C LEU A 213 -4.18 16.15 -0.63
N LEU A 214 -3.25 15.26 -0.30
CA LEU A 214 -2.86 14.97 1.07
C LEU A 214 -2.07 16.12 1.73
N PHE A 215 -1.14 16.74 0.98
CA PHE A 215 -0.15 17.65 1.54
C PHE A 215 -0.42 19.13 1.30
N ILE A 216 -1.32 19.47 0.37
CA ILE A 216 -1.67 20.84 0.04
C ILE A 216 -3.16 21.07 0.30
N THR A 217 -4.03 20.26 -0.35
CA THR A 217 -5.48 20.50 -0.31
C THR A 217 -6.05 20.31 1.10
N LEU A 218 -5.75 19.18 1.74
CA LEU A 218 -6.25 18.89 3.09
C LEU A 218 -5.70 19.83 4.18
N PRO A 219 -4.40 20.18 4.23
CA PRO A 219 -3.93 21.23 5.12
C PRO A 219 -4.67 22.56 4.94
N ARG A 220 -4.95 22.98 3.68
CA ARG A 220 -5.75 24.18 3.42
C ARG A 220 -7.16 24.07 3.97
N VAL A 221 -7.80 22.91 3.88
CA VAL A 221 -9.09 22.64 4.53
C VAL A 221 -8.99 22.78 6.04
N PHE A 222 -7.97 22.16 6.65
CA PHE A 222 -7.78 22.23 8.10
C PHE A 222 -7.51 23.65 8.60
N GLN A 223 -6.77 24.46 7.84
CA GLN A 223 -6.52 25.89 8.18
C GLN A 223 -7.82 26.72 8.25
N GLN A 224 -8.85 26.33 7.49
CA GLN A 224 -10.13 27.02 7.43
C GLN A 224 -11.18 26.44 8.38
N MET A 225 -10.88 25.34 9.08
CA MET A 225 -11.81 24.67 9.99
C MET A 225 -11.63 25.13 11.45
N PRO A 226 -12.73 25.26 12.23
CA PRO A 226 -12.62 25.33 13.67
C PRO A 226 -11.88 24.10 14.23
N PHE A 227 -10.94 24.32 15.14
CA PHE A 227 -10.06 23.27 15.68
C PHE A 227 -9.23 22.55 14.63
N GLY A 228 -8.98 23.14 13.47
CA GLY A 228 -8.29 22.52 12.34
C GLY A 228 -6.93 21.95 12.68
N ARG A 229 -6.17 22.59 13.57
CA ARG A 229 -4.89 22.07 14.10
C ARG A 229 -5.03 20.69 14.72
N LEU A 230 -6.07 20.48 15.52
CA LEU A 230 -6.34 19.20 16.17
C LEU A 230 -6.74 18.13 15.15
N PHE A 231 -7.62 18.49 14.20
CA PHE A 231 -8.02 17.58 13.12
C PHE A 231 -6.87 17.25 12.17
N ALA A 232 -6.03 18.21 11.82
CA ALA A 232 -4.81 17.95 11.04
C ALA A 232 -3.87 16.98 11.77
N PHE A 233 -3.65 17.18 13.06
CA PHE A 233 -2.83 16.26 13.86
C PHE A 233 -3.40 14.85 13.87
N PHE A 234 -4.68 14.67 14.17
CA PHE A 234 -5.33 13.35 14.14
C PHE A 234 -5.28 12.71 12.77
N PHE A 235 -5.51 13.48 11.72
CA PHE A 235 -5.43 12.99 10.34
C PHE A 235 -4.04 12.46 10.02
N PHE A 236 -3.01 13.27 10.18
CA PHE A 236 -1.64 12.86 9.84
C PHE A 236 -1.10 11.74 10.73
N ILE A 237 -1.48 11.68 12.00
CA ILE A 237 -1.14 10.54 12.88
C ILE A 237 -1.84 9.26 12.41
N SER A 238 -3.09 9.33 11.98
CA SER A 238 -3.81 8.17 11.44
C SER A 238 -3.13 7.65 10.17
N VAL A 239 -2.80 8.55 9.25
CA VAL A 239 -2.09 8.21 8.00
C VAL A 239 -0.68 7.68 8.30
N LEU A 240 0.01 8.24 9.30
CA LEU A 240 1.32 7.76 9.74
C LEU A 240 1.25 6.31 10.24
N PHE A 241 0.23 5.97 11.03
CA PHE A 241 0.02 4.61 11.52
C PHE A 241 -0.19 3.62 10.36
N ALA A 242 -1.08 3.94 9.43
CA ALA A 242 -1.28 3.15 8.22
C ALA A 242 0.00 3.05 7.38
N GLY A 243 0.74 4.16 7.27
CA GLY A 243 1.99 4.23 6.52
C GLY A 243 3.09 3.34 7.09
N ILE A 244 3.36 3.41 8.39
CA ILE A 244 4.39 2.59 9.05
C ILE A 244 4.07 1.10 8.95
N THR A 245 2.81 0.70 9.14
CA THR A 245 2.42 -0.70 9.04
C THR A 245 2.58 -1.24 7.62
N SER A 246 2.22 -0.47 6.60
CA SER A 246 2.42 -0.83 5.19
C SER A 246 3.90 -0.90 4.82
N LEU A 247 4.70 0.06 5.26
CA LEU A 247 6.15 0.07 5.03
C LEU A 247 6.83 -1.14 5.68
N ALA A 248 6.42 -1.49 6.92
CA ALA A 248 6.91 -2.68 7.60
C ALA A 248 6.61 -3.95 6.79
N ASN A 249 5.41 -4.07 6.20
CA ASN A 249 5.04 -5.21 5.36
C ASN A 249 5.93 -5.34 4.12
N MET A 250 6.21 -4.25 3.44
CA MET A 250 7.06 -4.24 2.23
C MET A 250 8.49 -4.63 2.56
N LEU A 251 9.07 -4.05 3.62
CA LEU A 251 10.44 -4.33 4.06
C LEU A 251 10.59 -5.70 4.72
N GLU A 252 9.52 -6.25 5.32
CA GLU A 252 9.51 -7.63 5.81
C GLU A 252 9.79 -8.64 4.70
N ALA A 253 9.12 -8.47 3.54
CA ALA A 253 9.34 -9.34 2.39
C ALA A 253 10.80 -9.35 1.92
N VAL A 254 11.43 -8.18 1.91
CA VAL A 254 12.86 -8.04 1.53
C VAL A 254 13.78 -8.62 2.61
N SER A 255 13.46 -8.35 3.88
CA SER A 255 14.25 -8.85 5.03
C SER A 255 14.20 -10.37 5.14
N GLU A 256 13.03 -11.00 4.93
CA GLU A 256 12.89 -12.45 4.93
C GLU A 256 13.69 -13.07 3.78
N ALA A 257 13.62 -12.48 2.58
CA ALA A 257 14.41 -12.95 1.45
C ALA A 257 15.92 -12.85 1.72
N ALA A 258 16.38 -11.80 2.38
CA ALA A 258 17.78 -11.64 2.79
C ALA A 258 18.18 -12.69 3.83
N GLN A 259 17.34 -12.96 4.84
CA GLN A 259 17.57 -14.05 5.82
C GLN A 259 17.72 -15.40 5.11
N THR A 260 16.78 -15.72 4.22
CA THR A 260 16.73 -17.04 3.58
C THR A 260 17.84 -17.24 2.56
N ARG A 261 18.17 -16.22 1.74
CA ARG A 261 19.16 -16.34 0.65
C ARG A 261 20.57 -16.04 1.05
N LEU A 262 20.78 -15.00 1.87
CA LEU A 262 22.09 -14.57 2.32
C LEU A 262 22.45 -15.20 3.68
N LYS A 263 21.55 -16.00 4.27
CA LYS A 263 21.70 -16.64 5.58
C LYS A 263 22.04 -15.62 6.69
N LEU A 264 21.51 -14.42 6.59
CA LEU A 264 21.70 -13.37 7.57
C LEU A 264 20.84 -13.59 8.81
N SER A 265 21.30 -13.10 9.94
CA SER A 265 20.46 -12.99 11.13
C SER A 265 19.31 -12.00 10.90
N ARG A 266 18.22 -12.12 11.66
CA ARG A 266 17.07 -11.21 11.57
C ARG A 266 17.49 -9.74 11.63
N LYS A 267 18.30 -9.39 12.62
CA LYS A 267 18.78 -8.01 12.80
C LYS A 267 19.58 -7.53 11.59
N ALA A 268 20.51 -8.34 11.09
CA ALA A 268 21.33 -7.98 9.93
C ALA A 268 20.49 -7.83 8.65
N ALA A 269 19.51 -8.70 8.42
CA ALA A 269 18.64 -8.62 7.27
C ALA A 269 17.73 -7.37 7.29
N VAL A 270 17.17 -7.03 8.45
CA VAL A 270 16.38 -5.80 8.64
C VAL A 270 17.24 -4.56 8.42
N LEU A 271 18.43 -4.51 9.03
CA LEU A 271 19.34 -3.37 8.85
C LEU A 271 19.78 -3.22 7.40
N LEU A 272 20.03 -4.33 6.69
CA LEU A 272 20.37 -4.30 5.26
C LEU A 272 19.20 -3.77 4.43
N SER A 273 17.99 -4.26 4.63
CA SER A 273 16.79 -3.86 3.86
C SER A 273 16.42 -2.40 4.11
N CYS A 274 16.38 -2.00 5.39
CA CYS A 274 16.09 -0.63 5.80
C CYS A 274 17.22 0.32 5.38
N GLY A 275 18.48 -0.08 5.54
CA GLY A 275 19.63 0.69 5.11
C GLY A 275 19.68 0.89 3.59
N ALA A 276 19.35 -0.13 2.80
CA ALA A 276 19.25 -0.01 1.35
C ALA A 276 18.11 0.95 0.95
N ALA A 277 16.94 0.83 1.60
CA ALA A 277 15.82 1.73 1.34
C ALA A 277 16.17 3.19 1.67
N LEU A 278 16.81 3.43 2.83
CA LEU A 278 17.27 4.75 3.22
C LEU A 278 18.34 5.29 2.25
N ALA A 279 19.38 4.50 1.96
CA ALA A 279 20.48 4.93 1.12
C ALA A 279 20.03 5.35 -0.29
N VAL A 280 19.14 4.59 -0.92
CA VAL A 280 18.56 4.98 -2.21
C VAL A 280 17.62 6.16 -2.06
N GLY A 281 16.74 6.13 -1.02
CA GLY A 281 15.78 7.19 -0.75
C GLY A 281 16.41 8.56 -0.60
N LEU A 282 17.57 8.68 0.05
CA LEU A 282 18.30 9.95 0.22
C LEU A 282 18.63 10.67 -1.09
N PHE A 283 18.84 9.92 -2.17
CA PHE A 283 19.16 10.50 -3.48
C PHE A 283 17.93 10.85 -4.32
N ILE A 284 16.74 10.41 -3.91
CA ILE A 284 15.50 10.57 -4.68
C ILE A 284 14.38 11.26 -3.88
N GLU A 285 14.68 11.93 -2.78
CA GLU A 285 13.68 12.63 -1.95
C GLU A 285 12.90 13.71 -2.69
N ARG A 286 13.43 14.24 -3.79
CA ARG A 286 12.70 15.19 -4.63
C ARG A 286 11.44 14.53 -5.20
N ASP A 287 10.29 15.22 -5.11
CA ASP A 287 8.99 14.75 -5.57
C ASP A 287 9.03 14.16 -6.99
N THR A 288 9.69 14.85 -7.92
CA THR A 288 9.80 14.38 -9.32
C THR A 288 10.58 13.08 -9.48
N LEU A 289 11.68 12.90 -8.75
CA LEU A 289 12.50 11.68 -8.81
C LEU A 289 11.81 10.52 -8.12
N MET A 290 11.25 10.78 -6.95
CA MET A 290 10.47 9.80 -6.19
C MET A 290 9.25 9.36 -6.99
N GLY A 291 8.50 10.31 -7.59
CA GLY A 291 7.37 10.01 -8.47
C GLY A 291 7.78 9.13 -9.64
N THR A 292 8.87 9.46 -10.35
CA THR A 292 9.39 8.63 -11.46
C THR A 292 9.72 7.20 -11.01
N LEU A 293 10.36 7.02 -9.85
CA LEU A 293 10.63 5.68 -9.32
C LEU A 293 9.33 4.93 -9.04
N MET A 294 8.38 5.59 -8.35
CA MET A 294 7.09 4.99 -8.03
C MET A 294 6.34 4.58 -9.29
N ASP A 295 6.29 5.42 -10.30
CA ASP A 295 5.66 5.13 -11.59
C ASP A 295 6.28 3.91 -12.26
N VAL A 296 7.61 3.85 -12.38
CA VAL A 296 8.30 2.70 -12.98
C VAL A 296 7.98 1.41 -12.23
N ILE A 297 7.98 1.45 -10.91
CA ILE A 297 7.74 0.25 -10.11
C ILE A 297 6.26 -0.16 -10.15
N THR A 298 5.34 0.76 -9.96
CA THR A 298 3.90 0.44 -9.86
C THR A 298 3.29 0.12 -11.21
N ILE A 299 3.73 0.79 -12.27
CA ILE A 299 3.19 0.60 -13.63
C ILE A 299 3.75 -0.67 -14.29
N TYR A 300 5.03 -0.98 -14.09
CA TYR A 300 5.69 -2.06 -14.83
C TYR A 300 6.06 -3.26 -13.95
N VAL A 301 6.80 -3.04 -12.86
CA VAL A 301 7.37 -4.16 -12.07
C VAL A 301 6.29 -4.91 -11.30
N VAL A 302 5.39 -4.18 -10.68
CA VAL A 302 4.35 -4.70 -9.81
C VAL A 302 3.34 -5.59 -10.57
N PRO A 303 2.75 -5.17 -11.70
CA PRO A 303 1.83 -6.03 -12.45
C PRO A 303 2.51 -7.28 -13.04
N ILE A 304 3.76 -7.17 -13.46
CA ILE A 304 4.56 -8.35 -13.88
C ILE A 304 4.72 -9.32 -12.72
N GLY A 305 4.98 -8.81 -11.51
CA GLY A 305 5.05 -9.61 -10.28
C GLY A 305 3.75 -10.37 -10.00
N ALA A 306 2.60 -9.74 -10.21
CA ALA A 306 1.28 -10.36 -10.04
C ALA A 306 1.08 -11.55 -10.98
N ILE A 307 1.37 -11.39 -12.28
CA ILE A 307 1.28 -12.48 -13.25
C ILE A 307 2.20 -13.62 -12.88
N LEU A 308 3.47 -13.31 -12.56
CA LEU A 308 4.44 -14.32 -12.17
C LEU A 308 3.98 -15.11 -10.95
N GLY A 309 3.43 -14.44 -9.94
CA GLY A 309 2.85 -15.07 -8.75
C GLY A 309 1.75 -16.05 -9.09
N ALA A 310 0.79 -15.63 -9.90
CA ALA A 310 -0.32 -16.46 -10.34
C ALA A 310 0.12 -17.66 -11.18
N VAL A 311 1.00 -17.44 -12.14
CA VAL A 311 1.55 -18.52 -12.98
C VAL A 311 2.31 -19.53 -12.12
N MET A 312 3.12 -19.08 -11.16
CA MET A 312 3.85 -19.97 -10.27
C MET A 312 2.91 -20.79 -9.35
N ALA A 313 1.85 -20.17 -8.82
CA ALA A 313 0.90 -20.83 -7.94
C ALA A 313 -0.02 -21.80 -8.69
N TYR A 314 -0.69 -21.31 -9.73
CA TYR A 314 -1.79 -22.08 -10.33
C TYR A 314 -1.38 -22.98 -11.51
N TRP A 315 -0.26 -22.65 -12.19
CA TRP A 315 0.20 -23.43 -13.34
C TRP A 315 1.45 -24.25 -13.03
N VAL A 316 2.45 -23.68 -12.38
CA VAL A 316 3.73 -24.38 -12.11
C VAL A 316 3.57 -25.30 -10.90
N LEU A 317 3.15 -24.82 -9.75
CA LEU A 317 2.85 -25.63 -8.58
C LEU A 317 1.64 -26.53 -8.85
N GLY A 318 0.60 -25.97 -9.48
CA GLY A 318 -0.59 -26.64 -9.94
C GLY A 318 -1.79 -26.42 -9.02
N ILE A 319 -2.95 -26.23 -9.67
CA ILE A 319 -4.20 -25.88 -8.99
C ILE A 319 -4.60 -26.90 -7.91
N ASN A 320 -4.41 -28.19 -8.17
CA ASN A 320 -4.79 -29.25 -7.22
C ASN A 320 -4.01 -29.16 -5.90
N LYS A 321 -2.70 -28.82 -5.96
CA LYS A 321 -1.91 -28.60 -4.74
C LYS A 321 -2.36 -27.34 -4.01
N MET A 322 -2.70 -26.28 -4.76
CA MET A 322 -3.24 -25.05 -4.17
C MET A 322 -4.57 -25.29 -3.48
N GLU A 323 -5.48 -26.05 -4.10
CA GLU A 323 -6.76 -26.42 -3.48
C GLU A 323 -6.56 -27.22 -2.19
N GLN A 324 -5.63 -28.18 -2.20
CA GLN A 324 -5.28 -28.96 -1.00
C GLN A 324 -4.79 -28.06 0.13
N GLU A 325 -3.88 -27.11 -0.15
CA GLU A 325 -3.38 -26.16 0.86
C GLU A 325 -4.47 -25.23 1.36
N LEU A 326 -5.37 -24.75 0.48
CA LEU A 326 -6.49 -23.89 0.87
C LEU A 326 -7.56 -24.61 1.68
N MET A 327 -7.61 -25.95 1.64
CA MET A 327 -8.51 -26.74 2.49
C MET A 327 -7.95 -26.95 3.91
N ASN A 328 -6.68 -26.66 4.15
CA ASN A 328 -6.14 -26.66 5.51
C ASN A 328 -6.85 -25.60 6.36
N GLY A 329 -7.29 -25.97 7.56
CA GLY A 329 -8.03 -25.08 8.47
C GLY A 329 -9.46 -24.73 8.05
N ARG A 330 -9.96 -25.28 6.94
CA ARG A 330 -11.26 -24.96 6.38
C ARG A 330 -12.22 -26.17 6.47
N SER A 331 -13.43 -25.92 6.97
CA SER A 331 -14.49 -26.94 7.02
C SER A 331 -15.40 -26.99 5.78
N LYS A 332 -15.48 -25.86 5.05
CA LYS A 332 -16.35 -25.74 3.87
C LYS A 332 -15.55 -26.01 2.58
N PRO A 333 -16.09 -26.77 1.62
CA PRO A 333 -15.42 -27.01 0.35
C PRO A 333 -15.23 -25.71 -0.43
N LEU A 334 -14.19 -25.69 -1.28
CA LEU A 334 -14.00 -24.59 -2.23
C LEU A 334 -15.11 -24.58 -3.28
N SER A 335 -15.47 -23.40 -3.75
CA SER A 335 -16.41 -23.28 -4.87
C SER A 335 -15.85 -23.95 -6.12
N ARG A 336 -16.70 -24.62 -6.89
CA ARG A 336 -16.33 -25.18 -8.20
C ARG A 336 -15.79 -24.11 -9.18
N ALA A 337 -16.17 -22.87 -8.98
CA ALA A 337 -15.67 -21.72 -9.76
C ALA A 337 -14.24 -21.31 -9.40
N PHE A 338 -13.69 -21.74 -8.24
CA PHE A 338 -12.37 -21.30 -7.79
C PHE A 338 -11.28 -21.63 -8.81
N ALA A 339 -11.17 -22.88 -9.24
CA ALA A 339 -10.13 -23.33 -10.16
C ALA A 339 -10.15 -22.58 -11.51
N PRO A 340 -11.29 -22.44 -12.23
CA PRO A 340 -11.33 -21.71 -13.48
C PRO A 340 -11.09 -20.20 -13.28
N LEU A 341 -11.61 -19.60 -12.22
CA LEU A 341 -11.38 -18.19 -11.91
C LEU A 341 -9.91 -17.91 -11.62
N ALA A 342 -9.27 -18.68 -10.75
CA ALA A 342 -7.87 -18.51 -10.38
C ALA A 342 -6.92 -18.77 -11.56
N LYS A 343 -7.17 -19.82 -12.32
CA LYS A 343 -6.24 -20.29 -13.35
C LYS A 343 -6.33 -19.50 -14.68
N TYR A 344 -7.53 -19.06 -15.04
CA TYR A 344 -7.75 -18.43 -16.33
C TYR A 344 -8.17 -16.97 -16.20
N VAL A 345 -9.24 -16.68 -15.44
CA VAL A 345 -9.80 -15.33 -15.37
C VAL A 345 -8.80 -14.36 -14.70
N TYR A 346 -8.25 -14.74 -13.54
CA TYR A 346 -7.28 -13.90 -12.84
C TYR A 346 -6.03 -13.61 -13.69
N ILE A 347 -5.46 -14.65 -14.31
CA ILE A 347 -4.24 -14.47 -15.15
C ILE A 347 -4.55 -13.64 -16.38
N PHE A 348 -5.71 -13.85 -17.01
CA PHE A 348 -6.13 -13.02 -18.13
C PHE A 348 -6.30 -11.54 -17.76
N LEU A 349 -6.99 -11.27 -16.63
CA LEU A 349 -7.15 -9.91 -16.12
C LEU A 349 -5.82 -9.27 -15.75
N ALA A 350 -4.94 -10.01 -15.08
CA ALA A 350 -3.60 -9.51 -14.75
C ALA A 350 -2.77 -9.21 -16.01
N ALA A 351 -2.88 -10.06 -17.05
CA ALA A 351 -2.22 -9.82 -18.33
C ALA A 351 -2.78 -8.58 -19.04
N LEU A 352 -4.10 -8.34 -18.97
CA LEU A 352 -4.71 -7.11 -19.48
C LEU A 352 -4.15 -5.87 -18.77
N VAL A 353 -4.05 -5.91 -17.44
CA VAL A 353 -3.46 -4.79 -16.67
C VAL A 353 -2.04 -4.51 -17.16
N VAL A 354 -1.19 -5.53 -17.28
CA VAL A 354 0.18 -5.36 -17.80
C VAL A 354 0.17 -4.79 -19.22
N PHE A 355 -0.63 -5.37 -20.11
CA PHE A 355 -0.71 -4.92 -21.50
C PHE A 355 -1.09 -3.43 -21.60
N PHE A 356 -2.11 -3.01 -20.87
CA PHE A 356 -2.55 -1.62 -20.88
C PHE A 356 -1.61 -0.67 -20.14
N SER A 357 -0.86 -1.15 -19.15
CA SER A 357 0.20 -0.35 -18.51
C SER A 357 1.27 0.13 -19.50
N PHE A 358 1.52 -0.63 -20.56
CA PHE A 358 2.47 -0.24 -21.62
C PHE A 358 1.85 0.67 -22.70
N ILE A 359 0.53 0.69 -22.84
CA ILE A 359 -0.15 1.42 -23.93
C ILE A 359 -0.70 2.75 -23.45
N ILE A 360 -1.19 2.83 -22.20
CA ILE A 360 -1.78 4.05 -21.67
C ILE A 360 -0.65 4.96 -21.16
N PRO A 361 -0.48 6.18 -21.71
CA PRO A 361 0.48 7.14 -21.20
C PRO A 361 0.21 7.47 -19.72
N GLY A 362 1.24 7.41 -18.88
CA GLY A 362 1.11 7.59 -17.44
C GLY A 362 0.66 6.34 -16.65
N GLY A 363 0.48 5.21 -17.35
CA GLY A 363 0.18 3.92 -16.71
C GLY A 363 -1.25 3.81 -16.16
N ILE A 364 -1.42 2.88 -15.23
CA ILE A 364 -2.70 2.54 -14.59
C ILE A 364 -2.67 2.97 -13.10
N GLY A 365 -1.63 3.66 -12.68
CA GLY A 365 -1.43 4.08 -11.29
C GLY A 365 -1.97 5.46 -11.00
#